data_10f0147b47037e3534db93e2e626e970
#
_entry.id   10f0147b47037e3534db93e2e626e970
#
_cell.length_a   1.000
_cell.length_b   1.000
_cell.length_c   1.000
_cell.angle_alpha   90.00
_cell.angle_beta   90.00
_cell.angle_gamma   90.00
#
_symmetry.space_group_name_H-M   'P 1'
#
loop_
_entity.id
_entity.type
_entity.pdbx_description
1 polymer ?
#
loop_
_entity_poly.entity_id
_entity_poly.type
_entity_poly.pdbx_seq_one_letter_code
_entity_poly.pdbx_strand_id
1 'polypeptide(L)'
;MAAEKVNFTKKNIKGLEPVPGKRITVYDETQKGLCVRVSPTGAKAFYCVRKVEGKVEWVRIGDAATVTIETARTTAAKIINDIAAGTNPAAQKRLKKAEMTFADLFAEWVKDGQTKGKKSLGNDERNYRLHLQGIARKKLSDIQRTHIRKLHAALSTTSGLYQANRVLELISAAFNFGIKVLDIPNLANPAAGIKANREESRDRRLHADEMPRFFEALAAEENPDMRDYVMLSLLTGARRSNVQAMHWQEIHLERRTWTIPGPKAKAKDNIVVPLTDAAIKVLQPRAEATGAQGWVFPGPGATGHLVEPKTGWQRILQRAGIEDLRLHDLRRSLASFQIDAGVSLAVIGKGLGHHSQQTTAVYARLAQDPVADAWQKGTDAILVAAGLKKTAEVVPLKKLPGHRKSAIS
;
A
#
# COMPACT_ATOMS: atom_id res chain seq x y z
N MET A 1 -13.13 -34.50 52.62
CA MET A 1 -14.54 -34.25 52.95
C MET A 1 -15.37 -34.63 51.71
N ALA A 2 -16.43 -35.46 51.91
CA ALA A 2 -17.33 -35.80 50.80
C ALA A 2 -18.02 -34.52 50.30
N ALA A 3 -18.13 -34.41 48.98
CA ALA A 3 -18.80 -33.26 48.38
C ALA A 3 -20.29 -33.30 48.77
N GLU A 4 -20.80 -32.19 49.33
CA GLU A 4 -22.20 -32.07 49.72
C GLU A 4 -23.10 -32.16 48.48
N LYS A 5 -24.08 -33.06 48.53
CA LYS A 5 -25.06 -33.24 47.45
C LYS A 5 -26.44 -32.93 47.98
N VAL A 6 -27.21 -32.21 47.21
CA VAL A 6 -28.58 -31.79 47.56
C VAL A 6 -29.42 -31.79 46.28
N ASN A 7 -30.65 -32.26 46.38
CA ASN A 7 -31.60 -32.06 45.28
C ASN A 7 -31.90 -30.56 45.13
N PHE A 8 -31.58 -29.97 43.99
CA PHE A 8 -31.75 -28.52 43.75
C PHE A 8 -33.23 -28.17 43.62
N THR A 9 -33.69 -27.40 44.60
CA THR A 9 -34.99 -26.73 44.62
C THR A 9 -34.74 -25.23 44.86
N LYS A 10 -35.71 -24.38 44.49
CA LYS A 10 -35.60 -22.94 44.78
C LYS A 10 -35.35 -22.67 46.28
N LYS A 11 -35.99 -23.44 47.17
CA LYS A 11 -35.86 -23.34 48.64
C LYS A 11 -34.44 -23.69 49.08
N ASN A 12 -33.88 -24.82 48.59
CA ASN A 12 -32.59 -25.33 49.04
C ASN A 12 -31.47 -24.38 48.50
N ILE A 13 -31.53 -23.91 47.24
CA ILE A 13 -30.54 -22.97 46.72
C ILE A 13 -30.59 -21.61 47.42
N LYS A 14 -31.80 -21.11 47.75
CA LYS A 14 -31.95 -19.85 48.47
C LYS A 14 -31.37 -19.94 49.88
N GLY A 15 -31.53 -21.10 50.53
CA GLY A 15 -31.05 -21.39 51.89
C GLY A 15 -29.55 -21.66 52.02
N LEU A 16 -28.79 -21.72 50.92
CA LEU A 16 -27.33 -21.85 51.00
C LEU A 16 -26.71 -20.55 51.51
N GLU A 17 -26.15 -20.57 52.70
CA GLU A 17 -25.52 -19.40 53.32
C GLU A 17 -24.06 -19.26 52.95
N PRO A 18 -23.55 -18.04 52.78
CA PRO A 18 -22.13 -17.80 52.50
C PRO A 18 -21.30 -18.08 53.78
N VAL A 19 -20.08 -18.57 53.54
CA VAL A 19 -19.09 -18.72 54.63
C VAL A 19 -18.00 -17.64 54.39
N PRO A 20 -17.70 -16.81 55.40
CA PRO A 20 -16.70 -15.78 55.30
C PRO A 20 -15.34 -16.34 54.84
N GLY A 21 -14.74 -15.70 53.88
CA GLY A 21 -13.43 -16.09 53.35
C GLY A 21 -13.38 -17.38 52.51
N LYS A 22 -14.48 -18.13 52.38
CA LYS A 22 -14.50 -19.45 51.73
C LYS A 22 -15.59 -19.57 50.66
N ARG A 23 -15.29 -20.20 49.56
CA ARG A 23 -16.28 -20.61 48.56
C ARG A 23 -16.85 -21.96 48.88
N ILE A 24 -18.18 -22.09 48.93
CA ILE A 24 -18.88 -23.36 49.11
C ILE A 24 -19.27 -23.90 47.73
N THR A 25 -19.19 -25.20 47.55
CA THR A 25 -19.67 -25.90 46.35
C THR A 25 -20.59 -27.03 46.76
N VAL A 26 -21.85 -26.97 46.31
CA VAL A 26 -22.87 -27.97 46.53
C VAL A 26 -23.26 -28.57 45.18
N TYR A 27 -23.36 -29.90 45.12
CA TYR A 27 -23.65 -30.63 43.88
C TYR A 27 -25.14 -31.04 43.83
N ASP A 28 -25.71 -31.02 42.62
CA ASP A 28 -27.05 -31.49 42.37
C ASP A 28 -27.10 -33.03 42.41
N GLU A 29 -28.05 -33.59 43.12
CA GLU A 29 -28.30 -35.05 43.14
C GLU A 29 -28.88 -35.56 41.83
N THR A 30 -29.72 -34.76 41.16
CA THR A 30 -30.43 -35.14 39.93
C THR A 30 -29.55 -35.10 38.71
N GLN A 31 -28.79 -34.01 38.53
CA GLN A 31 -27.92 -33.83 37.36
C GLN A 31 -26.46 -33.98 37.77
N LYS A 32 -25.85 -35.13 37.43
CA LYS A 32 -24.42 -35.39 37.68
C LYS A 32 -23.54 -34.32 37.00
N GLY A 33 -22.65 -33.73 37.81
CA GLY A 33 -21.73 -32.69 37.32
C GLY A 33 -22.27 -31.27 37.42
N LEU A 34 -23.56 -31.06 37.72
CA LEU A 34 -24.08 -29.74 38.05
C LEU A 34 -23.78 -29.39 39.50
N CYS A 35 -23.33 -28.18 39.75
CA CYS A 35 -23.17 -27.65 41.11
C CYS A 35 -23.51 -26.16 41.19
N VAL A 36 -23.80 -25.70 42.38
CA VAL A 36 -23.88 -24.29 42.77
C VAL A 36 -22.65 -23.91 43.55
N ARG A 37 -22.03 -22.81 43.20
CA ARG A 37 -20.95 -22.18 43.98
C ARG A 37 -21.51 -20.93 44.65
N VAL A 38 -21.30 -20.83 45.97
CA VAL A 38 -21.63 -19.65 46.76
C VAL A 38 -20.33 -18.91 47.07
N SER A 39 -20.28 -17.63 46.71
CA SER A 39 -19.14 -16.77 47.04
C SER A 39 -19.18 -16.35 48.52
N PRO A 40 -18.08 -15.87 49.10
CA PRO A 40 -18.06 -15.31 50.44
C PRO A 40 -19.02 -14.13 50.63
N THR A 41 -19.39 -13.45 49.53
CA THR A 41 -20.33 -12.32 49.50
C THR A 41 -21.79 -12.76 49.29
N GLY A 42 -22.07 -14.07 49.23
CA GLY A 42 -23.42 -14.61 49.05
C GLY A 42 -23.89 -14.76 47.61
N ALA A 43 -23.10 -14.33 46.61
CA ALA A 43 -23.46 -14.54 45.21
C ALA A 43 -23.43 -16.03 44.85
N LYS A 44 -24.50 -16.52 44.20
CA LYS A 44 -24.70 -17.92 43.84
C LYS A 44 -24.68 -18.09 42.32
N ALA A 45 -23.88 -19.03 41.80
CA ALA A 45 -23.83 -19.32 40.38
C ALA A 45 -23.78 -20.84 40.13
N PHE A 46 -24.48 -21.26 39.05
CA PHE A 46 -24.45 -22.63 38.57
C PHE A 46 -23.19 -22.88 37.74
N TYR A 47 -22.60 -24.06 37.94
CA TYR A 47 -21.43 -24.55 37.17
C TYR A 47 -21.66 -26.02 36.80
N CYS A 48 -21.14 -26.39 35.64
CA CYS A 48 -20.91 -27.77 35.25
C CYS A 48 -19.45 -28.13 35.56
N VAL A 49 -19.23 -29.22 36.27
CA VAL A 49 -17.90 -29.73 36.66
C VAL A 49 -17.68 -31.10 36.08
N ARG A 50 -16.62 -31.28 35.33
CA ARG A 50 -16.25 -32.56 34.68
C ARG A 50 -14.73 -32.74 34.67
N LYS A 51 -14.28 -33.98 34.86
CA LYS A 51 -12.89 -34.34 34.65
C LYS A 51 -12.68 -34.66 33.15
N VAL A 52 -11.78 -33.95 32.51
CA VAL A 52 -11.42 -34.11 31.08
C VAL A 52 -9.91 -34.29 31.02
N GLU A 53 -9.43 -35.36 30.42
CA GLU A 53 -7.99 -35.66 30.29
C GLU A 53 -7.19 -35.49 31.58
N GLY A 54 -7.75 -35.97 32.69
CA GLY A 54 -7.12 -35.88 34.01
C GLY A 54 -7.29 -34.54 34.74
N LYS A 55 -7.77 -33.47 34.09
CA LYS A 55 -7.99 -32.14 34.65
C LYS A 55 -9.44 -31.89 34.96
N VAL A 56 -9.74 -31.20 36.09
CA VAL A 56 -11.11 -30.82 36.46
C VAL A 56 -11.46 -29.50 35.77
N GLU A 57 -12.42 -29.54 34.86
CA GLU A 57 -12.93 -28.39 34.15
C GLU A 57 -14.19 -27.85 34.78
N TRP A 58 -14.26 -26.52 34.92
CA TRP A 58 -15.37 -25.75 35.49
C TRP A 58 -15.99 -24.85 34.41
N VAL A 59 -17.19 -25.13 34.01
CA VAL A 59 -17.93 -24.31 33.03
C VAL A 59 -19.04 -23.57 33.78
N ARG A 60 -18.97 -22.23 33.83
CA ARG A 60 -20.01 -21.40 34.42
C ARG A 60 -21.26 -21.41 33.53
N ILE A 61 -22.42 -21.76 34.11
CA ILE A 61 -23.71 -21.77 33.39
C ILE A 61 -24.39 -20.41 33.52
N GLY A 62 -24.46 -19.85 34.72
CA GLY A 62 -25.06 -18.53 34.98
C GLY A 62 -25.35 -18.28 36.46
N ASP A 63 -25.89 -17.09 36.74
CA ASP A 63 -26.28 -16.73 38.13
C ASP A 63 -27.56 -17.46 38.53
N ALA A 64 -27.58 -17.98 39.75
CA ALA A 64 -28.73 -18.71 40.28
C ALA A 64 -29.99 -17.82 40.51
N ALA A 65 -29.80 -16.49 40.44
CA ALA A 65 -30.92 -15.53 40.47
C ALA A 65 -31.63 -15.41 39.12
N THR A 66 -30.93 -15.65 38.01
CA THR A 66 -31.45 -15.44 36.65
C THR A 66 -31.67 -16.73 35.85
N VAL A 67 -30.95 -17.80 36.19
CA VAL A 67 -31.04 -19.10 35.53
C VAL A 67 -31.91 -20.03 36.35
N THR A 68 -32.93 -20.62 35.74
CA THR A 68 -33.77 -21.62 36.42
C THR A 68 -33.00 -22.93 36.62
N ILE A 69 -33.38 -23.71 37.64
CA ILE A 69 -32.76 -25.01 37.93
C ILE A 69 -32.88 -25.96 36.75
N GLU A 70 -34.03 -25.97 36.09
CA GLU A 70 -34.29 -26.79 34.91
C GLU A 70 -33.36 -26.41 33.75
N THR A 71 -33.24 -25.12 33.46
CA THR A 71 -32.30 -24.60 32.48
C THR A 71 -30.86 -24.97 32.85
N ALA A 72 -30.48 -24.89 34.12
CA ALA A 72 -29.15 -25.26 34.58
C ALA A 72 -28.87 -26.76 34.38
N ARG A 73 -29.84 -27.63 34.67
CA ARG A 73 -29.74 -29.09 34.44
C ARG A 73 -29.60 -29.42 32.95
N THR A 74 -30.45 -28.84 32.10
CA THR A 74 -30.42 -29.05 30.66
C THR A 74 -29.08 -28.57 30.07
N THR A 75 -28.60 -27.39 30.50
CA THR A 75 -27.33 -26.84 30.05
C THR A 75 -26.14 -27.68 30.50
N ALA A 76 -26.17 -28.18 31.76
CA ALA A 76 -25.13 -29.07 32.27
C ALA A 76 -25.06 -30.39 31.48
N ALA A 77 -26.25 -30.99 31.20
CA ALA A 77 -26.33 -32.20 30.38
C ALA A 77 -25.75 -31.98 28.98
N LYS A 78 -26.09 -30.85 28.35
CA LYS A 78 -25.52 -30.47 27.04
C LYS A 78 -24.01 -30.35 27.11
N ILE A 79 -23.47 -29.61 28.09
CA ILE A 79 -22.00 -29.44 28.26
C ILE A 79 -21.30 -30.80 28.41
N ILE A 80 -21.92 -31.73 29.17
CA ILE A 80 -21.35 -33.06 29.36
C ILE A 80 -21.34 -33.86 28.06
N ASN A 81 -22.41 -33.79 27.26
CA ASN A 81 -22.49 -34.43 25.96
C ASN A 81 -21.49 -33.82 24.98
N ASP A 82 -21.35 -32.50 24.96
CA ASP A 82 -20.36 -31.82 24.11
C ASP A 82 -18.92 -32.27 24.46
N ILE A 83 -18.61 -32.39 25.75
CA ILE A 83 -17.33 -32.92 26.24
C ILE A 83 -17.14 -34.38 25.83
N ALA A 84 -18.17 -35.22 25.93
CA ALA A 84 -18.12 -36.62 25.52
C ALA A 84 -17.92 -36.75 23.99
N ALA A 85 -18.43 -35.81 23.23
CA ALA A 85 -18.22 -35.68 21.76
C ALA A 85 -16.85 -35.02 21.39
N GLY A 86 -15.93 -34.82 22.33
CA GLY A 86 -14.63 -34.26 22.12
C GLY A 86 -14.56 -32.73 22.12
N THR A 87 -15.65 -32.04 22.41
CA THR A 87 -15.70 -30.58 22.46
C THR A 87 -15.67 -30.06 23.89
N ASN A 88 -14.54 -29.48 24.32
CA ASN A 88 -14.41 -28.90 25.67
C ASN A 88 -14.67 -27.39 25.65
N PRO A 89 -15.86 -26.89 26.11
CA PRO A 89 -16.18 -25.46 26.05
C PRO A 89 -15.25 -24.58 26.87
N ALA A 90 -14.70 -25.08 27.98
CA ALA A 90 -13.75 -24.34 28.81
C ALA A 90 -12.39 -24.18 28.09
N ALA A 91 -11.94 -25.23 27.44
CA ALA A 91 -10.71 -25.19 26.62
C ALA A 91 -10.89 -24.24 25.44
N GLN A 92 -12.02 -24.33 24.72
CA GLN A 92 -12.32 -23.41 23.60
C GLN A 92 -12.32 -21.94 24.07
N LYS A 93 -12.93 -21.65 25.22
CA LYS A 93 -12.94 -20.30 25.79
C LYS A 93 -11.52 -19.81 26.15
N ARG A 94 -10.66 -20.70 26.67
CA ARG A 94 -9.23 -20.38 26.92
C ARG A 94 -8.46 -20.13 25.63
N LEU A 95 -8.63 -21.00 24.63
CA LEU A 95 -8.00 -20.83 23.32
C LEU A 95 -8.43 -19.51 22.68
N LYS A 96 -9.74 -19.21 22.70
CA LYS A 96 -10.26 -17.93 22.16
C LYS A 96 -9.72 -16.73 22.94
N LYS A 97 -9.54 -16.83 24.25
CA LYS A 97 -8.94 -15.75 25.06
C LYS A 97 -7.47 -15.54 24.71
N ALA A 98 -6.73 -16.61 24.46
CA ALA A 98 -5.31 -16.60 24.07
C ALA A 98 -5.09 -16.25 22.60
N GLU A 99 -6.13 -16.31 21.76
CA GLU A 99 -6.03 -15.98 20.33
C GLU A 99 -5.52 -14.56 20.14
N MET A 100 -4.73 -14.34 19.10
CA MET A 100 -4.23 -13.02 18.71
C MET A 100 -5.37 -12.07 18.32
N THR A 101 -5.22 -10.80 18.67
CA THR A 101 -6.04 -9.72 18.12
C THR A 101 -5.47 -9.22 16.79
N PHE A 102 -6.24 -8.42 16.06
CA PHE A 102 -5.71 -7.77 14.87
C PHE A 102 -4.55 -6.80 15.18
N ALA A 103 -4.58 -6.18 16.36
CA ALA A 103 -3.46 -5.34 16.82
C ALA A 103 -2.19 -6.15 17.02
N ASP A 104 -2.27 -7.35 17.60
CA ASP A 104 -1.12 -8.23 17.79
C ASP A 104 -0.55 -8.67 16.43
N LEU A 105 -1.42 -9.09 15.48
CA LEU A 105 -1.04 -9.44 14.12
C LEU A 105 -0.35 -8.27 13.40
N PHE A 106 -0.90 -7.07 13.53
CA PHE A 106 -0.34 -5.87 12.89
C PHE A 106 1.02 -5.49 13.50
N ALA A 107 1.22 -5.68 14.80
CA ALA A 107 2.51 -5.46 15.45
C ALA A 107 3.60 -6.40 14.89
N GLU A 108 3.28 -7.68 14.69
CA GLU A 108 4.19 -8.63 14.05
C GLU A 108 4.44 -8.29 12.56
N TRP A 109 3.41 -7.81 11.84
CA TRP A 109 3.56 -7.29 10.47
C TRP A 109 4.54 -6.11 10.41
N VAL A 110 4.44 -5.16 11.34
CA VAL A 110 5.35 -4.00 11.41
C VAL A 110 6.78 -4.47 11.68
N LYS A 111 6.98 -5.37 12.64
CA LYS A 111 8.29 -5.92 12.99
C LYS A 111 8.95 -6.63 11.80
N ASP A 112 8.22 -7.48 11.09
CA ASP A 112 8.69 -8.14 9.86
C ASP A 112 9.05 -7.11 8.78
N GLY A 113 8.20 -6.09 8.61
CA GLY A 113 8.43 -4.99 7.67
C GLY A 113 9.68 -4.17 7.98
N GLN A 114 9.97 -3.91 9.26
CA GLN A 114 11.21 -3.26 9.72
C GLN A 114 12.43 -4.11 9.40
N THR A 115 12.39 -5.40 9.73
CA THR A 115 13.48 -6.35 9.46
C THR A 115 13.80 -6.43 7.96
N LYS A 116 12.76 -6.38 7.10
CA LYS A 116 12.90 -6.42 5.63
C LYS A 116 13.19 -5.05 4.99
N GLY A 117 13.29 -3.99 5.76
CA GLY A 117 13.51 -2.63 5.26
C GLY A 117 12.37 -2.13 4.34
N LYS A 118 11.10 -2.44 4.68
CA LYS A 118 9.94 -2.07 3.86
C LYS A 118 9.74 -0.55 3.83
N LYS A 119 10.03 0.08 2.69
CA LYS A 119 9.95 1.54 2.51
C LYS A 119 8.53 2.12 2.70
N SER A 120 7.47 1.33 2.48
CA SER A 120 6.08 1.78 2.62
C SER A 120 5.49 1.56 4.02
N LEU A 121 6.29 1.12 4.99
CA LEU A 121 5.81 0.76 6.33
C LEU A 121 5.11 1.92 7.04
N GLY A 122 5.63 3.14 6.94
CA GLY A 122 5.00 4.32 7.52
C GLY A 122 3.60 4.62 6.97
N ASN A 123 3.32 4.26 5.69
CA ASN A 123 1.98 4.35 5.13
C ASN A 123 1.05 3.26 5.72
N ASP A 124 1.57 2.05 5.95
CA ASP A 124 0.81 0.97 6.56
C ASP A 124 0.42 1.34 8.00
N GLU A 125 1.36 1.86 8.78
CA GLU A 125 1.13 2.34 10.16
C GLU A 125 0.13 3.51 10.19
N ARG A 126 0.24 4.45 9.24
CA ARG A 126 -0.73 5.54 9.08
C ARG A 126 -2.13 5.00 8.79
N ASN A 127 -2.26 4.08 7.84
CA ASN A 127 -3.53 3.47 7.49
C ASN A 127 -4.14 2.69 8.66
N TYR A 128 -3.33 1.95 9.39
CA TYR A 128 -3.76 1.27 10.61
C TYR A 128 -4.30 2.27 11.65
N ARG A 129 -3.54 3.31 11.94
CA ARG A 129 -3.91 4.33 12.94
C ARG A 129 -5.21 5.06 12.57
N LEU A 130 -5.39 5.40 11.29
CA LEU A 130 -6.53 6.20 10.85
C LEU A 130 -7.79 5.36 10.60
N HIS A 131 -7.66 4.11 10.14
CA HIS A 131 -8.78 3.39 9.56
C HIS A 131 -9.08 2.03 10.22
N LEU A 132 -8.16 1.45 10.98
CA LEU A 132 -8.29 0.07 11.46
C LEU A 132 -8.48 -0.07 12.97
N GLN A 133 -8.62 1.05 13.70
CA GLN A 133 -8.83 1.02 15.16
C GLN A 133 -10.13 0.30 15.56
N GLY A 134 -11.16 0.36 14.71
CA GLY A 134 -12.45 -0.32 14.97
C GLY A 134 -12.37 -1.86 14.97
N ILE A 135 -11.32 -2.44 14.39
CA ILE A 135 -11.07 -3.88 14.39
C ILE A 135 -9.84 -4.29 15.21
N ALA A 136 -9.05 -3.32 15.69
CA ALA A 136 -7.77 -3.57 16.34
C ALA A 136 -7.85 -4.57 17.51
N ARG A 137 -8.87 -4.43 18.37
CA ARG A 137 -9.06 -5.28 19.55
C ARG A 137 -9.85 -6.56 19.28
N LYS A 138 -10.36 -6.76 18.07
CA LYS A 138 -11.08 -7.98 17.71
C LYS A 138 -10.12 -9.15 17.59
N LYS A 139 -10.56 -10.32 18.04
CA LYS A 139 -9.85 -11.58 17.77
C LYS A 139 -9.88 -11.87 16.28
N LEU A 140 -8.82 -12.48 15.76
CA LEU A 140 -8.70 -12.73 14.30
C LEU A 140 -9.87 -13.57 13.78
N SER A 141 -10.32 -14.57 14.54
CA SER A 141 -11.48 -15.40 14.20
C SER A 141 -12.82 -14.63 14.19
N ASP A 142 -12.92 -13.51 14.89
CA ASP A 142 -14.11 -12.66 14.94
C ASP A 142 -14.19 -11.66 13.79
N ILE A 143 -13.11 -11.52 13.00
CA ILE A 143 -13.07 -10.60 11.85
C ILE A 143 -13.56 -11.32 10.61
N GLN A 144 -14.82 -11.08 10.25
CA GLN A 144 -15.48 -11.71 9.12
C GLN A 144 -15.41 -10.84 7.85
N ARG A 145 -15.61 -11.45 6.68
CA ARG A 145 -15.67 -10.75 5.37
C ARG A 145 -16.71 -9.62 5.38
N THR A 146 -17.83 -9.81 6.05
CA THR A 146 -18.89 -8.79 6.18
C THR A 146 -18.42 -7.53 6.89
N HIS A 147 -17.55 -7.66 7.89
CA HIS A 147 -16.95 -6.52 8.59
C HIS A 147 -16.03 -5.73 7.66
N ILE A 148 -15.17 -6.43 6.91
CA ILE A 148 -14.22 -5.79 5.99
C ILE A 148 -14.94 -5.15 4.80
N ARG A 149 -15.98 -5.81 4.26
CA ARG A 149 -16.81 -5.23 3.19
C ARG A 149 -17.50 -3.94 3.63
N LYS A 150 -18.09 -3.91 4.85
CA LYS A 150 -18.69 -2.70 5.40
C LYS A 150 -17.66 -1.59 5.62
N LEU A 151 -16.49 -1.91 6.15
CA LEU A 151 -15.40 -0.96 6.33
C LEU A 151 -14.93 -0.39 4.98
N HIS A 152 -14.70 -1.24 3.98
CA HIS A 152 -14.29 -0.81 2.64
C HIS A 152 -15.34 0.11 2.00
N ALA A 153 -16.64 -0.22 2.07
CA ALA A 153 -17.72 0.62 1.57
C ALA A 153 -17.78 1.98 2.29
N ALA A 154 -17.66 2.00 3.61
CA ALA A 154 -17.63 3.24 4.39
C ALA A 154 -16.43 4.12 4.01
N LEU A 155 -15.24 3.54 3.88
CA LEU A 155 -14.03 4.26 3.47
C LEU A 155 -14.13 4.78 2.04
N SER A 156 -14.81 4.07 1.14
CA SER A 156 -15.03 4.53 -0.24
C SER A 156 -15.78 5.85 -0.28
N THR A 157 -16.71 6.06 0.66
CA THR A 157 -17.49 7.30 0.78
C THR A 157 -16.73 8.40 1.54
N THR A 158 -16.07 8.04 2.65
CA THR A 158 -15.48 9.03 3.58
C THR A 158 -14.05 9.45 3.22
N SER A 159 -13.28 8.55 2.61
CA SER A 159 -11.85 8.73 2.34
C SER A 159 -11.48 8.58 0.87
N GLY A 160 -12.45 8.25 0.03
CA GLY A 160 -12.30 8.05 -1.40
C GLY A 160 -11.94 6.62 -1.80
N LEU A 161 -12.25 6.28 -3.06
CA LEU A 161 -12.15 4.93 -3.63
C LEU A 161 -10.73 4.37 -3.55
N TYR A 162 -9.73 5.19 -3.86
CA TYR A 162 -8.32 4.80 -3.83
C TYR A 162 -7.85 4.45 -2.42
N GLN A 163 -8.18 5.29 -1.42
CA GLN A 163 -7.78 5.05 -0.04
C GLN A 163 -8.44 3.79 0.53
N ALA A 164 -9.72 3.57 0.22
CA ALA A 164 -10.42 2.35 0.61
C ALA A 164 -9.72 1.09 0.08
N ASN A 165 -9.27 1.11 -1.18
CA ASN A 165 -8.52 0.00 -1.78
C ASN A 165 -7.18 -0.23 -1.06
N ARG A 166 -6.43 0.83 -0.73
CA ARG A 166 -5.14 0.70 0.01
C ARG A 166 -5.33 0.08 1.39
N VAL A 167 -6.42 0.43 2.09
CA VAL A 167 -6.75 -0.18 3.40
C VAL A 167 -7.16 -1.65 3.22
N LEU A 168 -7.93 -1.98 2.20
CA LEU A 168 -8.31 -3.36 1.88
C LEU A 168 -7.08 -4.22 1.58
N GLU A 169 -6.15 -3.72 0.78
CA GLU A 169 -4.87 -4.37 0.46
C GLU A 169 -4.03 -4.60 1.72
N LEU A 170 -3.95 -3.60 2.61
CA LEU A 170 -3.22 -3.73 3.88
C LEU A 170 -3.80 -4.85 4.75
N ILE A 171 -5.14 -4.88 4.92
CA ILE A 171 -5.81 -5.94 5.67
C ILE A 171 -5.49 -7.31 5.04
N SER A 172 -5.64 -7.41 3.73
CA SER A 172 -5.36 -8.65 3.00
C SER A 172 -3.91 -9.11 3.17
N ALA A 173 -2.96 -8.18 3.09
CA ALA A 173 -1.54 -8.46 3.26
C ALA A 173 -1.22 -8.91 4.69
N ALA A 174 -1.78 -8.25 5.71
CA ALA A 174 -1.57 -8.61 7.11
C ALA A 174 -2.14 -10.00 7.44
N PHE A 175 -3.35 -10.34 6.97
CA PHE A 175 -3.90 -11.68 7.16
C PHE A 175 -3.11 -12.76 6.39
N ASN A 176 -2.68 -12.47 5.16
CA ASN A 176 -1.83 -13.39 4.41
C ASN A 176 -0.47 -13.61 5.10
N PHE A 177 0.08 -12.60 5.76
CA PHE A 177 1.27 -12.73 6.59
C PHE A 177 1.00 -13.67 7.79
N GLY A 178 -0.12 -13.49 8.49
CA GLY A 178 -0.54 -14.38 9.57
C GLY A 178 -0.66 -15.84 9.12
N ILE A 179 -1.20 -16.06 7.91
CA ILE A 179 -1.36 -17.40 7.33
C ILE A 179 -0.02 -18.01 6.89
N LYS A 180 0.80 -17.24 6.15
CA LYS A 180 1.97 -17.78 5.43
C LYS A 180 3.28 -17.69 6.20
N VAL A 181 3.40 -16.76 7.13
CA VAL A 181 4.66 -16.49 7.86
C VAL A 181 4.54 -16.86 9.33
N LEU A 182 3.42 -16.52 9.98
CA LEU A 182 3.16 -16.89 11.37
C LEU A 182 2.51 -18.27 11.51
N ASP A 183 2.09 -18.88 10.41
CA ASP A 183 1.44 -20.21 10.35
C ASP A 183 0.28 -20.36 11.36
N ILE A 184 -0.56 -19.31 11.48
CA ILE A 184 -1.68 -19.30 12.42
C ILE A 184 -2.72 -20.33 11.96
N PRO A 185 -3.02 -21.37 12.78
CA PRO A 185 -3.90 -22.44 12.36
C PRO A 185 -5.31 -21.95 12.04
N ASN A 186 -5.91 -22.47 10.96
CA ASN A 186 -7.29 -22.19 10.54
C ASN A 186 -7.61 -20.70 10.33
N LEU A 187 -6.61 -19.84 10.17
CA LEU A 187 -6.82 -18.42 9.87
C LEU A 187 -7.23 -18.26 8.40
N ALA A 188 -8.41 -17.70 8.16
CA ALA A 188 -8.86 -17.31 6.83
C ALA A 188 -8.66 -15.81 6.60
N ASN A 189 -8.34 -15.41 5.37
CA ASN A 189 -8.22 -14.00 5.03
C ASN A 189 -9.63 -13.39 4.78
N PRO A 190 -10.14 -12.51 5.67
CA PRO A 190 -11.48 -11.94 5.55
C PRO A 190 -11.59 -10.91 4.41
N ALA A 191 -10.48 -10.44 3.86
CA ALA A 191 -10.45 -9.54 2.71
C ALA A 191 -10.50 -10.30 1.37
N ALA A 192 -10.28 -11.62 1.39
CA ALA A 192 -10.27 -12.43 0.17
C ALA A 192 -11.62 -12.38 -0.56
N GLY A 193 -11.59 -12.16 -1.88
CA GLY A 193 -12.78 -12.10 -2.74
C GLY A 193 -13.63 -10.82 -2.58
N ILE A 194 -13.16 -9.82 -1.83
CA ILE A 194 -13.76 -8.49 -1.87
C ILE A 194 -13.23 -7.76 -3.10
N LYS A 195 -14.14 -7.33 -3.98
CA LYS A 195 -13.79 -6.60 -5.19
C LYS A 195 -13.35 -5.18 -4.80
N ALA A 196 -12.14 -4.79 -5.21
CA ALA A 196 -11.66 -3.42 -5.08
C ALA A 196 -12.49 -2.45 -5.94
N ASN A 197 -12.55 -1.20 -5.54
CA ASN A 197 -13.14 -0.14 -6.36
C ASN A 197 -12.35 0.02 -7.66
N ARG A 198 -13.03 0.38 -8.74
CA ARG A 198 -12.36 0.74 -9.99
C ARG A 198 -11.55 2.01 -9.77
N GLU A 199 -10.26 1.95 -10.02
CA GLU A 199 -9.37 3.10 -9.99
C GLU A 199 -9.21 3.63 -11.42
N GLU A 200 -9.45 4.91 -11.62
CA GLU A 200 -9.20 5.55 -12.90
C GLU A 200 -7.72 5.93 -12.99
N SER A 201 -7.11 5.51 -14.09
CA SER A 201 -5.73 5.88 -14.38
C SER A 201 -5.71 7.35 -14.82
N ARG A 202 -4.83 8.12 -14.19
CA ARG A 202 -4.62 9.51 -14.60
C ARG A 202 -3.86 9.56 -15.92
N ASP A 203 -4.41 10.26 -16.90
CA ASP A 203 -3.84 10.37 -18.24
C ASP A 203 -3.33 11.79 -18.56
N ARG A 204 -3.32 12.72 -17.57
CA ARG A 204 -2.81 14.09 -17.70
C ARG A 204 -1.31 14.09 -18.04
N ARG A 205 -0.97 14.82 -19.08
CA ARG A 205 0.37 15.11 -19.58
C ARG A 205 0.45 16.58 -20.02
N LEU A 206 1.63 17.08 -20.23
CA LEU A 206 1.83 18.37 -20.89
C LEU A 206 1.55 18.22 -22.39
N HIS A 207 0.60 18.97 -22.92
CA HIS A 207 0.20 18.93 -24.31
C HIS A 207 1.06 19.86 -25.17
N ALA A 208 1.07 19.64 -26.49
CA ALA A 208 1.91 20.42 -27.41
C ALA A 208 1.55 21.92 -27.39
N ASP A 209 0.28 22.26 -27.27
CA ASP A 209 -0.22 23.65 -27.18
C ASP A 209 0.13 24.34 -25.85
N GLU A 210 0.40 23.56 -24.80
CA GLU A 210 0.85 24.07 -23.50
C GLU A 210 2.36 24.32 -23.43
N MET A 211 3.15 23.68 -24.29
CA MET A 211 4.62 23.73 -24.26
C MET A 211 5.19 25.14 -24.32
N PRO A 212 4.76 26.04 -25.24
CA PRO A 212 5.35 27.39 -25.33
C PRO A 212 5.22 28.15 -24.01
N ARG A 213 4.01 28.24 -23.46
CA ARG A 213 3.73 28.95 -22.21
C ARG A 213 4.37 28.28 -20.98
N PHE A 214 4.53 26.93 -21.02
CA PHE A 214 5.25 26.19 -19.97
C PHE A 214 6.73 26.56 -19.94
N PHE A 215 7.40 26.55 -21.10
CA PHE A 215 8.81 26.88 -21.19
C PHE A 215 9.09 28.36 -20.91
N GLU A 216 8.19 29.27 -21.31
CA GLU A 216 8.28 30.68 -20.95
C GLU A 216 8.19 30.88 -19.43
N ALA A 217 7.20 30.25 -18.78
CA ALA A 217 7.04 30.30 -17.32
C ALA A 217 8.23 29.66 -16.58
N LEU A 218 8.80 28.61 -17.15
CA LEU A 218 9.98 27.94 -16.60
C LEU A 218 11.24 28.81 -16.74
N ALA A 219 11.41 29.48 -17.87
CA ALA A 219 12.52 30.42 -18.08
C ALA A 219 12.47 31.62 -17.13
N ALA A 220 11.25 32.07 -16.79
CA ALA A 220 11.01 33.15 -15.83
C ALA A 220 11.08 32.71 -14.34
N GLU A 221 11.38 31.43 -14.04
CA GLU A 221 11.57 30.99 -12.67
C GLU A 221 12.91 31.45 -12.11
N GLU A 222 12.84 32.25 -11.05
CA GLU A 222 13.99 32.90 -10.44
C GLU A 222 14.93 31.92 -9.69
N ASN A 223 14.35 30.84 -9.16
CA ASN A 223 15.14 29.82 -8.49
C ASN A 223 15.77 28.87 -9.52
N PRO A 224 17.10 28.93 -9.73
CA PRO A 224 17.78 28.11 -10.74
C PRO A 224 17.69 26.61 -10.43
N ASP A 225 17.67 26.22 -9.14
CA ASP A 225 17.52 24.81 -8.76
C ASP A 225 16.15 24.29 -9.15
N MET A 226 15.11 25.08 -8.95
CA MET A 226 13.74 24.69 -9.32
C MET A 226 13.58 24.59 -10.84
N ARG A 227 14.08 25.57 -11.59
CA ARG A 227 14.06 25.60 -13.05
C ARG A 227 14.75 24.38 -13.64
N ASP A 228 15.99 24.14 -13.23
CA ASP A 228 16.84 23.07 -13.76
C ASP A 228 16.32 21.67 -13.34
N TYR A 229 15.78 21.56 -12.11
CA TYR A 229 15.12 20.34 -11.63
C TYR A 229 13.91 19.97 -12.49
N VAL A 230 13.04 20.95 -12.81
CA VAL A 230 11.86 20.72 -13.66
C VAL A 230 12.30 20.36 -15.08
N MET A 231 13.27 21.07 -15.62
CA MET A 231 13.84 20.79 -16.95
C MET A 231 14.39 19.37 -17.02
N LEU A 232 15.25 18.95 -16.08
CA LEU A 232 15.80 17.59 -16.06
C LEU A 232 14.73 16.54 -15.81
N SER A 233 13.70 16.84 -15.02
CA SER A 233 12.57 15.94 -14.82
C SER A 233 11.82 15.66 -16.13
N LEU A 234 11.63 16.68 -16.97
CA LEU A 234 11.02 16.53 -18.29
C LEU A 234 11.96 15.81 -19.27
N LEU A 235 13.22 16.24 -19.38
CA LEU A 235 14.16 15.75 -20.40
C LEU A 235 14.64 14.31 -20.14
N THR A 236 14.69 13.87 -18.89
CA THR A 236 15.13 12.51 -18.54
C THR A 236 13.96 11.54 -18.35
N GLY A 237 12.76 12.04 -18.05
CA GLY A 237 11.61 11.23 -17.66
C GLY A 237 11.86 10.35 -16.44
N ALA A 238 12.92 10.57 -15.68
CA ALA A 238 13.24 9.81 -14.50
C ALA A 238 12.17 10.00 -13.39
N ARG A 239 12.08 9.06 -12.45
CA ARG A 239 11.13 9.22 -11.33
C ARG A 239 11.48 10.46 -10.51
N ARG A 240 10.47 11.23 -10.10
CA ARG A 240 10.60 12.46 -9.32
C ARG A 240 11.66 12.36 -8.21
N SER A 241 11.58 11.32 -7.39
CA SER A 241 12.50 11.11 -6.28
C SER A 241 13.95 10.86 -6.73
N ASN A 242 14.15 10.28 -7.91
CA ASN A 242 15.49 10.04 -8.43
C ASN A 242 16.13 11.35 -8.90
N VAL A 243 15.36 12.22 -9.59
CA VAL A 243 15.86 13.54 -10.01
C VAL A 243 16.15 14.42 -8.78
N GLN A 244 15.29 14.39 -7.74
CA GLN A 244 15.53 15.09 -6.48
C GLN A 244 16.84 14.66 -5.81
N ALA A 245 17.11 13.36 -5.81
CA ALA A 245 18.30 12.74 -5.20
C ALA A 245 19.37 12.41 -6.27
N MET A 246 19.46 13.19 -7.35
CA MET A 246 20.50 13.06 -8.37
C MET A 246 21.84 13.46 -7.76
N HIS A 247 22.84 12.59 -7.89
CA HIS A 247 24.17 12.80 -7.33
C HIS A 247 25.22 12.84 -8.44
N TRP A 248 26.21 13.72 -8.31
CA TRP A 248 27.24 13.89 -9.37
C TRP A 248 28.02 12.60 -9.65
N GLN A 249 28.28 11.77 -8.64
CA GLN A 249 28.95 10.46 -8.82
C GLN A 249 28.19 9.48 -9.73
N GLU A 250 26.90 9.72 -9.97
CA GLU A 250 26.04 8.89 -10.80
C GLU A 250 26.03 9.36 -12.28
N ILE A 251 26.66 10.52 -12.57
CA ILE A 251 26.61 11.20 -13.86
C ILE A 251 27.97 11.08 -14.57
N HIS A 252 27.92 10.63 -15.81
CA HIS A 252 29.07 10.58 -16.72
C HIS A 252 28.80 11.51 -17.88
N LEU A 253 29.26 12.79 -17.79
CA LEU A 253 29.00 13.80 -18.80
C LEU A 253 29.59 13.43 -20.17
N GLU A 254 30.82 12.91 -20.21
CA GLU A 254 31.49 12.47 -21.45
C GLU A 254 30.76 11.31 -22.14
N ARG A 255 30.25 10.33 -21.33
CA ARG A 255 29.48 9.19 -21.84
C ARG A 255 28.02 9.54 -22.04
N ARG A 256 27.59 10.73 -21.59
CA ARG A 256 26.23 11.23 -21.68
C ARG A 256 25.21 10.28 -21.02
N THR A 257 25.53 9.79 -19.83
CA THR A 257 24.69 8.87 -19.10
C THR A 257 24.58 9.26 -17.64
N TRP A 258 23.39 9.01 -17.08
CA TRP A 258 23.13 9.04 -15.66
C TRP A 258 22.73 7.64 -15.19
N THR A 259 23.50 7.06 -14.29
CA THR A 259 23.26 5.71 -13.75
C THR A 259 22.61 5.83 -12.39
N ILE A 260 21.31 5.53 -12.32
CA ILE A 260 20.54 5.50 -11.08
C ILE A 260 20.78 4.16 -10.39
N PRO A 261 21.40 4.09 -9.19
CA PRO A 261 21.71 2.85 -8.51
C PRO A 261 20.46 2.06 -8.13
N GLY A 262 20.55 0.72 -8.13
CA GLY A 262 19.47 -0.19 -7.78
C GLY A 262 18.75 0.13 -6.45
N PRO A 263 19.44 0.48 -5.34
CA PRO A 263 18.78 0.88 -4.10
C PRO A 263 17.86 2.10 -4.21
N LYS A 264 18.14 3.01 -5.17
CA LYS A 264 17.26 4.16 -5.51
C LYS A 264 16.18 3.76 -6.52
N ALA A 265 16.39 2.71 -7.28
CA ALA A 265 15.43 2.22 -8.27
C ALA A 265 14.36 1.35 -7.60
N LYS A 266 13.09 1.52 -7.98
CA LYS A 266 11.98 0.70 -7.45
C LYS A 266 12.20 -0.80 -7.72
N ALA A 267 12.98 -1.11 -8.71
CA ALA A 267 13.22 -2.44 -9.25
C ALA A 267 14.50 -3.12 -8.73
N LYS A 268 15.28 -2.44 -7.93
CA LYS A 268 16.58 -2.89 -7.39
C LYS A 268 17.71 -3.08 -8.42
N ASP A 269 17.48 -2.89 -9.72
CA ASP A 269 18.51 -2.91 -10.75
C ASP A 269 18.92 -1.48 -11.12
N ASN A 270 20.16 -1.30 -11.57
CA ASN A 270 20.65 -0.03 -12.05
C ASN A 270 19.87 0.40 -13.31
N ILE A 271 19.47 1.68 -13.34
CA ILE A 271 18.82 2.25 -14.51
C ILE A 271 19.79 3.25 -15.14
N VAL A 272 20.15 3.02 -16.40
CA VAL A 272 20.97 3.94 -17.18
C VAL A 272 20.06 4.84 -18.00
N VAL A 273 20.07 6.13 -17.69
CA VAL A 273 19.29 7.18 -18.37
C VAL A 273 20.23 7.92 -19.33
N PRO A 274 19.92 7.98 -20.64
CA PRO A 274 20.69 8.77 -21.57
C PRO A 274 20.50 10.27 -21.32
N LEU A 275 21.56 11.04 -21.38
CA LEU A 275 21.55 12.49 -21.26
C LEU A 275 21.64 13.12 -22.67
N THR A 276 20.54 13.72 -23.10
CA THR A 276 20.45 14.43 -24.37
C THR A 276 21.27 15.72 -24.33
N ASP A 277 21.52 16.36 -25.51
CA ASP A 277 22.20 17.65 -25.58
C ASP A 277 21.55 18.71 -24.69
N ALA A 278 20.21 18.72 -24.66
CA ALA A 278 19.46 19.63 -23.80
C ALA A 278 19.68 19.35 -22.29
N ALA A 279 19.79 18.10 -21.91
CA ALA A 279 20.08 17.74 -20.52
C ALA A 279 21.52 18.09 -20.12
N ILE A 280 22.49 17.88 -21.01
CA ILE A 280 23.88 18.27 -20.80
C ILE A 280 23.99 19.79 -20.65
N LYS A 281 23.31 20.58 -21.47
CA LYS A 281 23.30 22.07 -21.39
C LYS A 281 22.77 22.56 -20.01
N VAL A 282 21.91 21.80 -19.35
CA VAL A 282 21.46 22.12 -18.00
C VAL A 282 22.49 21.68 -16.94
N LEU A 283 23.10 20.51 -17.12
CA LEU A 283 24.01 19.94 -16.14
C LEU A 283 25.40 20.60 -16.14
N GLN A 284 25.94 20.98 -17.31
CA GLN A 284 27.31 21.46 -17.44
C GLN A 284 27.58 22.73 -16.62
N PRO A 285 26.76 23.81 -16.70
CA PRO A 285 26.98 25.00 -15.88
C PRO A 285 26.88 24.69 -14.37
N ARG A 286 26.04 23.74 -14.00
CA ARG A 286 25.91 23.31 -12.60
C ARG A 286 27.14 22.52 -12.12
N ALA A 287 27.70 21.69 -12.97
CA ALA A 287 28.95 20.98 -12.71
C ALA A 287 30.12 21.95 -12.48
N GLU A 288 30.23 22.96 -13.31
CA GLU A 288 31.24 24.03 -13.21
C GLU A 288 31.07 24.80 -11.90
N ALA A 289 29.84 25.18 -11.52
CA ALA A 289 29.55 25.94 -10.30
C ALA A 289 29.77 25.14 -9.01
N THR A 290 29.56 23.81 -9.02
CA THR A 290 29.64 22.95 -7.82
C THR A 290 30.91 22.09 -7.79
N GLY A 291 31.75 22.15 -8.80
CA GLY A 291 32.89 21.22 -8.97
C GLY A 291 32.46 19.78 -9.19
N ALA A 292 31.23 19.55 -9.62
CA ALA A 292 30.61 18.24 -9.83
C ALA A 292 30.68 17.35 -8.56
N GLN A 293 30.45 17.93 -7.37
CA GLN A 293 30.47 17.21 -6.11
C GLN A 293 29.11 17.21 -5.42
N GLY A 294 28.82 16.13 -4.66
CA GLY A 294 27.60 16.01 -3.87
C GLY A 294 26.32 15.88 -4.71
N TRP A 295 25.25 16.49 -4.25
CA TRP A 295 23.94 16.47 -4.91
C TRP A 295 23.87 17.51 -6.03
N VAL A 296 23.24 17.14 -7.15
CA VAL A 296 22.95 18.09 -8.25
C VAL A 296 21.97 19.18 -7.78
N PHE A 297 21.04 18.78 -6.90
CA PHE A 297 20.07 19.68 -6.28
C PHE A 297 20.21 19.59 -4.76
N PRO A 298 21.10 20.37 -4.12
CA PRO A 298 21.24 20.38 -2.68
C PRO A 298 19.98 20.93 -2.00
N GLY A 299 19.76 20.55 -0.74
CA GLY A 299 18.63 21.03 0.06
C GLY A 299 18.97 21.06 1.55
N PRO A 300 18.30 21.92 2.33
CA PRO A 300 18.61 22.16 3.73
C PRO A 300 18.14 21.05 4.69
N GLY A 301 17.35 20.09 4.20
CA GLY A 301 16.79 19.01 5.04
C GLY A 301 17.81 17.93 5.39
N ALA A 302 17.43 17.00 6.26
CA ALA A 302 18.24 15.87 6.72
C ALA A 302 18.73 14.95 5.57
N THR A 303 18.08 14.97 4.42
CA THR A 303 18.48 14.22 3.22
C THR A 303 19.63 14.89 2.45
N GLY A 304 19.92 16.16 2.72
CA GLY A 304 20.93 16.98 2.03
C GLY A 304 20.55 17.34 0.58
N HIS A 305 19.44 16.87 0.04
CA HIS A 305 19.00 17.16 -1.32
C HIS A 305 17.59 17.78 -1.36
N LEU A 306 17.20 18.28 -2.52
CA LEU A 306 15.89 18.87 -2.78
C LEU A 306 14.75 17.90 -2.38
N VAL A 307 13.83 18.37 -1.54
CA VAL A 307 12.63 17.62 -1.11
C VAL A 307 11.38 18.47 -1.36
N GLU A 308 10.36 17.85 -1.93
CA GLU A 308 9.01 18.42 -2.12
C GLU A 308 8.96 19.85 -2.67
N PRO A 309 9.42 20.13 -3.91
CA PRO A 309 9.45 21.49 -4.49
C PRO A 309 8.04 21.98 -4.91
N LYS A 310 7.05 21.87 -4.01
CA LYS A 310 5.64 22.16 -4.30
C LYS A 310 5.39 23.63 -4.64
N THR A 311 5.96 24.54 -3.86
CA THR A 311 5.75 25.98 -4.01
C THR A 311 6.31 26.48 -5.34
N GLY A 312 7.54 26.10 -5.68
CA GLY A 312 8.13 26.48 -6.97
C GLY A 312 7.35 25.89 -8.15
N TRP A 313 6.90 24.63 -8.03
CA TRP A 313 6.07 24.01 -9.05
C TRP A 313 4.74 24.75 -9.25
N GLN A 314 4.06 25.13 -8.19
CA GLN A 314 2.81 25.89 -8.26
C GLN A 314 3.00 27.26 -8.90
N ARG A 315 4.12 27.98 -8.59
CA ARG A 315 4.43 29.27 -9.24
C ARG A 315 4.60 29.12 -10.76
N ILE A 316 5.34 28.10 -11.21
CA ILE A 316 5.52 27.82 -12.64
C ILE A 316 4.19 27.53 -13.31
N LEU A 317 3.35 26.66 -12.73
CA LEU A 317 2.05 26.32 -13.29
C LEU A 317 1.09 27.54 -13.33
N GLN A 318 1.04 28.33 -12.28
CA GLN A 318 0.23 29.53 -12.22
C GLN A 318 0.64 30.53 -13.28
N ARG A 319 1.95 30.77 -13.44
CA ARG A 319 2.50 31.66 -14.49
C ARG A 319 2.19 31.15 -15.89
N ALA A 320 2.24 29.84 -16.09
CA ALA A 320 1.93 29.20 -17.37
C ALA A 320 0.43 29.10 -17.67
N GLY A 321 -0.45 29.37 -16.70
CA GLY A 321 -1.90 29.12 -16.83
C GLY A 321 -2.21 27.64 -17.09
N ILE A 322 -1.48 26.72 -16.43
CA ILE A 322 -1.65 25.27 -16.59
C ILE A 322 -2.23 24.70 -15.30
N GLU A 323 -3.36 24.00 -15.44
CA GLU A 323 -4.05 23.38 -14.33
C GLU A 323 -3.83 21.86 -14.31
N ASP A 324 -4.00 21.28 -13.11
CA ASP A 324 -3.98 19.84 -12.87
C ASP A 324 -2.77 19.10 -13.47
N LEU A 325 -1.59 19.71 -13.51
CA LEU A 325 -0.35 19.06 -13.92
C LEU A 325 0.53 18.79 -12.69
N ARG A 326 0.96 17.54 -12.53
CA ARG A 326 1.86 17.12 -11.44
C ARG A 326 3.27 16.94 -11.97
N LEU A 327 4.27 17.12 -11.12
CA LEU A 327 5.68 16.84 -11.49
C LEU A 327 5.89 15.44 -12.10
N HIS A 328 5.15 14.43 -11.63
CA HIS A 328 5.25 13.07 -12.19
C HIS A 328 4.65 12.96 -13.59
N ASP A 329 3.77 13.87 -13.99
CA ASP A 329 3.17 13.89 -15.32
C ASP A 329 4.18 14.35 -16.40
N LEU A 330 5.29 15.03 -16.01
CA LEU A 330 6.39 15.35 -16.92
C LEU A 330 7.03 14.09 -17.54
N ARG A 331 7.14 13.01 -16.76
CA ARG A 331 7.59 11.72 -17.25
C ARG A 331 6.62 11.11 -18.27
N ARG A 332 5.31 11.31 -18.06
CA ARG A 332 4.29 10.90 -19.04
C ARG A 332 4.35 11.74 -20.30
N SER A 333 4.61 13.03 -20.13
CA SER A 333 4.80 13.95 -21.26
C SER A 333 5.95 13.49 -22.16
N LEU A 334 7.15 13.24 -21.60
CA LEU A 334 8.25 12.72 -22.39
C LEU A 334 7.90 11.42 -23.11
N ALA A 335 7.32 10.44 -22.39
CA ALA A 335 6.92 9.18 -22.99
C ALA A 335 5.92 9.35 -24.13
N SER A 336 4.94 10.23 -23.98
CA SER A 336 3.96 10.54 -25.03
C SER A 336 4.63 11.14 -26.25
N PHE A 337 5.47 12.15 -26.10
CA PHE A 337 6.21 12.75 -27.22
C PHE A 337 7.13 11.76 -27.93
N GLN A 338 7.73 10.81 -27.19
CA GLN A 338 8.52 9.74 -27.80
C GLN A 338 7.65 8.79 -28.64
N ILE A 339 6.44 8.47 -28.17
CA ILE A 339 5.50 7.62 -28.93
C ILE A 339 5.05 8.37 -30.19
N ASP A 340 4.67 9.64 -30.07
CA ASP A 340 4.26 10.47 -31.19
C ASP A 340 5.40 10.62 -32.22
N ALA A 341 6.67 10.56 -31.78
CA ALA A 341 7.85 10.49 -32.63
C ALA A 341 8.14 9.10 -33.21
N GLY A 342 7.31 8.08 -32.94
CA GLY A 342 7.44 6.73 -33.47
C GLY A 342 8.42 5.82 -32.71
N VAL A 343 8.86 6.21 -31.50
CA VAL A 343 9.75 5.38 -30.69
C VAL A 343 8.98 4.20 -30.12
N SER A 344 9.52 3.00 -30.22
CA SER A 344 8.84 1.79 -29.73
C SER A 344 8.68 1.78 -28.22
N LEU A 345 7.56 1.22 -27.72
CA LEU A 345 7.27 1.08 -26.28
C LEU A 345 8.38 0.33 -25.53
N ALA A 346 9.05 -0.61 -26.17
CA ALA A 346 10.16 -1.37 -25.58
C ALA A 346 11.36 -0.46 -25.28
N VAL A 347 11.72 0.43 -26.21
CA VAL A 347 12.81 1.41 -26.04
C VAL A 347 12.45 2.42 -24.97
N ILE A 348 11.23 2.97 -24.99
CA ILE A 348 10.72 3.89 -23.98
C ILE A 348 10.73 3.22 -22.58
N GLY A 349 10.23 1.99 -22.50
CA GLY A 349 10.22 1.23 -21.25
C GLY A 349 11.61 1.02 -20.65
N LYS A 350 12.59 0.69 -21.50
CA LYS A 350 14.00 0.53 -21.10
C LYS A 350 14.58 1.86 -20.58
N GLY A 351 14.41 2.95 -21.32
CA GLY A 351 14.88 4.29 -20.92
C GLY A 351 14.26 4.80 -19.63
N LEU A 352 12.99 4.48 -19.40
CA LEU A 352 12.26 4.83 -18.19
C LEU A 352 12.54 3.86 -17.01
N GLY A 353 13.26 2.75 -17.21
CA GLY A 353 13.52 1.75 -16.19
C GLY A 353 12.24 1.01 -15.74
N HIS A 354 11.43 0.54 -16.70
CA HIS A 354 10.30 -0.35 -16.44
C HIS A 354 10.71 -1.80 -16.58
N HIS A 355 10.34 -2.63 -15.58
CA HIS A 355 10.59 -4.07 -15.61
C HIS A 355 9.58 -4.83 -16.47
N SER A 356 8.36 -4.34 -16.59
CA SER A 356 7.33 -5.01 -17.37
C SER A 356 6.83 -4.10 -18.49
N GLN A 357 6.58 -4.71 -19.65
CA GLN A 357 5.97 -4.02 -20.79
C GLN A 357 4.57 -3.48 -20.47
N GLN A 358 3.83 -4.16 -19.57
CA GLN A 358 2.52 -3.69 -19.11
C GLN A 358 2.59 -2.32 -18.43
N THR A 359 3.69 -2.03 -17.71
CA THR A 359 3.90 -0.70 -17.10
C THR A 359 4.08 0.39 -18.16
N THR A 360 4.65 0.05 -19.31
CA THR A 360 4.86 0.98 -20.44
C THR A 360 3.62 1.09 -21.33
N ALA A 361 2.81 0.02 -21.42
CA ALA A 361 1.56 -0.01 -22.19
C ALA A 361 0.54 1.05 -21.72
N VAL A 362 0.66 1.53 -20.46
CA VAL A 362 -0.14 2.66 -19.96
C VAL A 362 0.07 3.92 -20.81
N TYR A 363 1.27 4.11 -21.36
CA TYR A 363 1.58 5.27 -22.21
C TYR A 363 1.06 5.14 -23.65
N ALA A 364 0.81 3.92 -24.13
CA ALA A 364 0.25 3.71 -25.47
C ALA A 364 -1.14 4.36 -25.64
N ARG A 365 -1.89 4.52 -24.52
CA ARG A 365 -3.19 5.20 -24.51
C ARG A 365 -3.08 6.73 -24.61
N LEU A 366 -1.86 7.26 -24.42
CA LEU A 366 -1.62 8.71 -24.42
C LEU A 366 -1.27 9.24 -25.82
N ALA A 367 -0.97 8.36 -26.77
CA ALA A 367 -0.65 8.75 -28.14
C ALA A 367 -1.89 9.29 -28.88
N GLN A 368 -1.70 10.35 -29.63
CA GLN A 368 -2.70 10.85 -30.58
C GLN A 368 -2.61 10.00 -31.84
N ASP A 369 -3.54 9.06 -31.99
CA ASP A 369 -3.73 8.22 -33.17
C ASP A 369 -2.50 7.52 -33.77
N PRO A 370 -1.69 6.80 -32.94
CA PRO A 370 -0.49 6.12 -33.43
C PRO A 370 -0.84 4.98 -34.43
N VAL A 371 -2.10 4.55 -34.45
CA VAL A 371 -2.58 3.49 -35.34
C VAL A 371 -2.73 4.05 -36.73
N ALA A 372 -3.39 5.19 -36.93
CA ALA A 372 -3.56 5.81 -38.24
C ALA A 372 -2.19 6.15 -38.87
N ASP A 373 -1.29 6.75 -38.09
CA ASP A 373 0.07 7.08 -38.57
C ASP A 373 0.89 5.83 -38.92
N ALA A 374 0.81 4.77 -38.13
CA ALA A 374 1.50 3.52 -38.42
C ALA A 374 0.95 2.83 -39.68
N TRP A 375 -0.38 2.83 -39.86
CA TRP A 375 -1.03 2.30 -41.05
C TRP A 375 -0.69 3.12 -42.27
N GLN A 376 -0.68 4.46 -42.19
CA GLN A 376 -0.27 5.34 -43.30
C GLN A 376 1.17 5.07 -43.69
N LYS A 377 2.13 5.04 -42.74
CA LYS A 377 3.54 4.74 -43.01
C LYS A 377 3.73 3.35 -43.63
N GLY A 378 3.01 2.34 -43.11
CA GLY A 378 3.04 1.00 -43.70
C GLY A 378 2.50 0.94 -45.12
N THR A 379 1.37 1.61 -45.38
CA THR A 379 0.79 1.72 -46.72
C THR A 379 1.71 2.48 -47.65
N ASP A 380 2.29 3.58 -47.23
CA ASP A 380 3.24 4.37 -48.00
C ASP A 380 4.49 3.55 -48.40
N ALA A 381 5.03 2.75 -47.46
CA ALA A 381 6.16 1.87 -47.72
C ALA A 381 5.81 0.81 -48.80
N ILE A 382 4.62 0.23 -48.74
CA ILE A 382 4.12 -0.72 -49.74
C ILE A 382 4.02 -0.03 -51.14
N LEU A 383 3.42 1.15 -51.18
CA LEU A 383 3.27 1.91 -52.43
C LEU A 383 4.60 2.34 -53.04
N VAL A 384 5.57 2.69 -52.20
CA VAL A 384 6.95 2.99 -52.65
C VAL A 384 7.61 1.73 -53.20
N ALA A 385 7.54 0.62 -52.50
CA ALA A 385 8.09 -0.67 -52.94
C ALA A 385 7.45 -1.15 -54.25
N ALA A 386 6.17 -0.85 -54.47
CA ALA A 386 5.45 -1.15 -55.72
C ALA A 386 5.70 -0.16 -56.85
N GLY A 387 6.51 0.90 -56.63
CA GLY A 387 6.74 1.96 -57.60
C GLY A 387 5.56 2.91 -57.88
N LEU A 388 4.52 2.79 -57.04
CA LEU A 388 3.28 3.58 -57.18
C LEU A 388 3.32 4.93 -56.41
N LYS A 389 4.32 5.11 -55.55
CA LYS A 389 4.56 6.36 -54.81
C LYS A 389 6.05 6.67 -54.87
N LYS A 390 6.42 7.91 -55.22
CA LYS A 390 7.82 8.37 -55.18
C LYS A 390 8.24 8.57 -53.70
N THR A 391 9.46 8.18 -53.36
CA THR A 391 10.10 8.58 -52.10
C THR A 391 10.20 10.10 -52.06
N ALA A 392 9.91 10.71 -50.92
CA ALA A 392 10.13 12.14 -50.73
C ALA A 392 11.62 12.45 -51.00
N GLU A 393 11.89 13.38 -51.92
CA GLU A 393 13.24 13.84 -52.22
C GLU A 393 13.81 14.52 -50.97
N VAL A 394 14.90 14.00 -50.42
CA VAL A 394 15.65 14.67 -49.36
C VAL A 394 16.34 15.86 -49.99
N VAL A 395 15.74 17.04 -49.91
CA VAL A 395 16.38 18.29 -50.34
C VAL A 395 17.51 18.59 -49.34
N PRO A 396 18.80 18.52 -49.75
CA PRO A 396 19.88 18.86 -48.84
C PRO A 396 19.74 20.34 -48.43
N LEU A 397 19.73 20.61 -47.16
CA LEU A 397 19.78 21.97 -46.63
C LEU A 397 20.97 22.71 -47.21
N LYS A 398 20.70 23.76 -48.05
CA LYS A 398 21.75 24.65 -48.55
C LYS A 398 22.55 25.18 -47.36
N LYS A 399 23.87 24.89 -47.32
CA LYS A 399 24.76 25.51 -46.35
C LYS A 399 24.60 27.04 -46.46
N LEU A 400 24.22 27.68 -45.36
CA LEU A 400 24.28 29.14 -45.26
C LEU A 400 25.70 29.62 -45.60
N PRO A 401 25.86 30.68 -46.41
CA PRO A 401 27.17 31.21 -46.76
C PRO A 401 27.91 31.63 -45.49
N GLY A 402 29.10 31.10 -45.31
CA GLY A 402 29.92 31.38 -44.14
C GLY A 402 30.21 32.88 -44.02
N HIS A 403 30.05 33.43 -42.82
CA HIS A 403 30.51 34.77 -42.48
C HIS A 403 31.99 34.89 -42.81
N ARG A 404 32.32 35.75 -43.79
CA ARG A 404 33.68 36.21 -44.05
C ARG A 404 34.24 36.83 -42.78
N LYS A 405 35.30 36.25 -42.24
CA LYS A 405 36.13 36.92 -41.25
C LYS A 405 36.73 38.19 -41.94
N SER A 406 36.31 39.37 -41.50
CA SER A 406 37.00 40.61 -41.78
C SER A 406 38.37 40.59 -41.14
N ALA A 407 39.44 40.54 -41.95
CA ALA A 407 40.77 40.82 -41.46
C ALA A 407 40.83 42.31 -41.10
N ILE A 408 41.17 42.61 -39.85
CA ILE A 408 41.58 43.93 -39.40
C ILE A 408 43.09 43.90 -39.40
N SER A 409 43.67 44.75 -40.25
CA SER A 409 45.09 45.14 -40.29
C SER A 409 45.44 45.95 -39.06
#